data_0a395bed847554b3451ddbd97ca65bab
#
_entry.id   0a395bed847554b3451ddbd97ca65bab
#
_cell.length_a   1.000
_cell.length_b   1.000
_cell.length_c   1.000
_cell.angle_alpha   90.00
_cell.angle_beta   90.00
_cell.angle_gamma   90.00
#
_symmetry.space_group_name_H-M   'P 1'
#
loop_
_entity.id
_entity.type
_entity.pdbx_description
1 polymer ?
#
loop_
_entity_poly.entity_id
_entity_poly.type
_entity_poly.pdbx_seq_one_letter_code
_entity_poly.pdbx_strand_id
1 'polypeptide(L)'
;IIPVNMERSIVKLDSKREEKKLIRWQNICKEASEQSKRSNVPIVREVVSLKELVKIDADLKLVASTKEKDKMFDYYLQNINNYAKIIMVVGPEGGISDREEEFLCNNNYNRVSFGDLIFRVETAAIYAASIFNFYGSKR
;
A
#
# COMPACT_ATOMS: atom_id res chain seq x y z
N ILE A 1 7.51 -2.75 2.82
CA ILE A 1 7.02 -2.26 1.51
C ILE A 1 7.02 -3.42 0.54
N ILE A 2 5.92 -3.63 -0.19
CA ILE A 2 5.78 -4.74 -1.15
C ILE A 2 5.44 -4.12 -2.50
N PRO A 3 6.37 -4.09 -3.45
CA PRO A 3 6.06 -3.68 -4.82
C PRO A 3 5.18 -4.73 -5.49
N VAL A 4 4.13 -4.28 -6.17
CA VAL A 4 3.16 -5.18 -6.81
C VAL A 4 3.14 -4.93 -8.31
N ASN A 5 3.23 -5.99 -9.09
CA ASN A 5 3.10 -5.90 -10.54
C ASN A 5 1.61 -5.86 -10.91
N MET A 6 1.17 -4.71 -11.45
CA MET A 6 -0.21 -4.45 -11.82
C MET A 6 -0.36 -4.20 -13.32
N GLU A 7 -1.56 -4.40 -13.84
CA GLU A 7 -1.86 -4.33 -15.28
C GLU A 7 -1.46 -2.98 -15.89
N ARG A 8 -1.75 -1.89 -15.19
CA ARG A 8 -1.49 -0.52 -15.66
C ARG A 8 -0.17 0.06 -15.14
N SER A 9 0.72 -0.77 -14.62
CA SER A 9 2.07 -0.34 -14.26
C SER A 9 2.86 0.00 -15.52
N ILE A 10 3.41 1.22 -15.57
CA ILE A 10 4.18 1.73 -16.72
C ILE A 10 5.48 0.95 -16.91
N VAL A 11 6.11 0.53 -15.82
CA VAL A 11 7.40 -0.14 -15.83
C VAL A 11 7.23 -1.63 -15.55
N LYS A 12 7.38 -2.44 -16.60
CA LYS A 12 7.59 -3.88 -16.45
C LYS A 12 9.08 -4.13 -16.19
N LEU A 13 9.40 -4.74 -15.07
CA LEU A 13 10.78 -5.02 -14.68
C LEU A 13 11.18 -6.41 -15.19
N ASP A 14 12.31 -6.47 -15.88
CA ASP A 14 13.04 -7.72 -16.04
C ASP A 14 13.83 -8.03 -14.74
N SER A 15 14.22 -9.28 -14.52
CA SER A 15 14.83 -9.75 -13.27
C SER A 15 16.08 -8.95 -12.87
N LYS A 16 16.95 -8.56 -13.83
CA LYS A 16 18.17 -7.78 -13.54
C LYS A 16 17.87 -6.32 -13.16
N ARG A 17 16.84 -5.73 -13.76
CA ARG A 17 16.41 -4.36 -13.43
C ARG A 17 15.66 -4.33 -12.11
N GLU A 18 14.93 -5.39 -11.81
CA GLU A 18 14.22 -5.56 -10.54
C GLU A 18 15.20 -5.56 -9.36
N GLU A 19 16.23 -6.41 -9.39
CA GLU A 19 17.25 -6.48 -8.33
C GLU A 19 17.90 -5.12 -8.05
N LYS A 20 18.34 -4.41 -9.11
CA LYS A 20 18.92 -3.08 -8.97
C LYS A 20 17.96 -2.07 -8.33
N LYS A 21 16.67 -2.13 -8.69
CA LYS A 21 15.65 -1.25 -8.11
C LYS A 21 15.37 -1.58 -6.66
N LEU A 22 15.28 -2.86 -6.29
CA LEU A 22 15.08 -3.27 -4.90
C LEU A 22 16.20 -2.77 -4.00
N ILE A 23 17.46 -2.92 -4.43
CA ILE A 23 18.63 -2.38 -3.71
C ILE A 23 18.51 -0.86 -3.55
N ARG A 24 18.18 -0.14 -4.64
CA ARG A 24 18.00 1.31 -4.59
C ARG A 24 16.88 1.72 -3.64
N TRP A 25 15.72 1.07 -3.69
CA TRP A 25 14.60 1.38 -2.82
C TRP A 25 14.91 1.09 -1.35
N GLN A 26 15.63 0.00 -1.07
CA GLN A 26 16.07 -0.32 0.28
C GLN A 26 17.03 0.75 0.84
N ASN A 27 17.95 1.26 0.01
CA ASN A 27 18.86 2.34 0.40
C ASN A 27 18.08 3.64 0.69
N ILE A 28 17.08 3.99 -0.13
CA ILE A 28 16.20 5.14 0.13
C ILE A 28 15.47 4.98 1.47
N CYS A 29 14.96 3.78 1.78
CA CYS A 29 14.33 3.50 3.07
C CYS A 29 15.30 3.69 4.23
N LYS A 30 16.55 3.25 4.08
CA LYS A 30 17.60 3.41 5.08
C LYS A 30 17.90 4.90 5.33
N GLU A 31 18.22 5.65 4.28
CA GLU A 31 18.52 7.08 4.36
C GLU A 31 17.37 7.89 4.99
N ALA A 32 16.13 7.61 4.56
CA ALA A 32 14.94 8.25 5.12
C ALA A 32 14.73 7.90 6.60
N SER A 33 15.05 6.68 7.02
CA SER A 33 14.95 6.25 8.41
C SER A 33 16.00 6.93 9.29
N GLU A 34 17.23 7.05 8.81
CA GLU A 34 18.31 7.77 9.48
C GLU A 34 17.96 9.24 9.66
N GLN A 35 17.49 9.90 8.59
CA GLN A 35 17.09 11.31 8.62
C GLN A 35 15.92 11.55 9.59
N SER A 36 14.95 10.65 9.64
CA SER A 36 13.78 10.76 10.53
C SER A 36 14.02 10.18 11.94
N LYS A 37 15.22 9.75 12.26
CA LYS A 37 15.61 9.14 13.54
C LYS A 37 14.75 7.94 13.95
N ARG A 38 14.32 7.14 12.97
CA ARG A 38 13.56 5.91 13.23
C ARG A 38 14.49 4.82 13.73
N SER A 39 14.04 4.06 14.72
CA SER A 39 14.75 2.88 15.23
C SER A 39 14.74 1.69 14.27
N ASN A 40 13.76 1.65 13.35
CA ASN A 40 13.56 0.54 12.42
C ASN A 40 13.54 1.04 10.97
N VAL A 41 14.27 0.33 10.10
CA VAL A 41 14.26 0.57 8.65
C VAL A 41 13.17 -0.30 8.01
N PRO A 42 12.24 0.27 7.22
CA PRO A 42 11.27 -0.52 6.48
C PRO A 42 11.97 -1.47 5.49
N ILE A 43 11.53 -2.72 5.44
CA ILE A 43 12.05 -3.71 4.50
C ILE A 43 11.29 -3.59 3.18
N VAL A 44 12.02 -3.45 2.07
CA VAL A 44 11.47 -3.58 0.73
C VAL A 44 11.57 -5.04 0.32
N ARG A 45 10.42 -5.65 0.06
CA ARG A 45 10.32 -7.05 -0.36
C ARG A 45 10.46 -7.17 -1.88
N GLU A 46 10.62 -8.39 -2.35
CA GLU A 46 10.58 -8.71 -3.78
C GLU A 46 9.27 -8.26 -4.43
N VAL A 47 9.30 -8.02 -5.73
CA VAL A 47 8.10 -7.68 -6.50
C VAL A 47 7.19 -8.90 -6.58
N VAL A 48 5.92 -8.72 -6.26
CA VAL A 48 4.94 -9.81 -6.27
C VAL A 48 3.82 -9.53 -7.28
N SER A 49 3.19 -10.59 -7.75
CA SER A 49 1.92 -10.51 -8.46
C SER A 49 0.76 -10.29 -7.49
N LEU A 50 -0.40 -9.87 -8.00
CA LEU A 50 -1.63 -9.81 -7.19
C LEU A 50 -2.02 -11.16 -6.59
N LYS A 51 -1.77 -12.26 -7.31
CA LYS A 51 -2.02 -13.63 -6.83
C LYS A 51 -1.16 -14.01 -5.63
N GLU A 52 0.04 -13.49 -5.55
CA GLU A 52 0.93 -13.69 -4.41
C GLU A 52 0.59 -12.73 -3.27
N LEU A 53 0.25 -11.48 -3.60
CA LEU A 53 -0.14 -10.48 -2.61
C LEU A 53 -1.34 -10.94 -1.76
N VAL A 54 -2.37 -11.52 -2.39
CA VAL A 54 -3.59 -11.93 -1.66
C VAL A 54 -3.36 -13.08 -0.69
N LYS A 55 -2.28 -13.85 -0.86
CA LYS A 55 -1.88 -14.94 0.05
C LYS A 55 -1.22 -14.42 1.33
N ILE A 56 -0.82 -13.16 1.35
CA ILE A 56 -0.23 -12.57 2.55
C ILE A 56 -1.32 -12.35 3.58
N ASP A 57 -1.14 -12.93 4.76
CA ASP A 57 -2.08 -12.80 5.84
C ASP A 57 -1.99 -11.42 6.52
N ALA A 58 -3.15 -10.85 6.85
CA ALA A 58 -3.29 -9.60 7.60
C ALA A 58 -4.70 -9.49 8.20
N ASP A 59 -4.80 -8.80 9.34
CA ASP A 59 -6.07 -8.62 10.05
C ASP A 59 -7.00 -7.65 9.32
N LEU A 60 -6.42 -6.66 8.65
CA LEU A 60 -7.15 -5.70 7.81
C LEU A 60 -6.45 -5.54 6.47
N LYS A 61 -7.19 -5.74 5.39
CA LYS A 61 -6.72 -5.57 4.02
C LYS A 61 -7.54 -4.48 3.33
N LEU A 62 -6.86 -3.43 2.88
CA LEU A 62 -7.48 -2.26 2.26
C LEU A 62 -6.92 -2.03 0.87
N VAL A 63 -7.76 -1.52 -0.03
CA VAL A 63 -7.38 -1.03 -1.35
C VAL A 63 -7.93 0.37 -1.57
N ALA A 64 -7.06 1.32 -1.94
CA ALA A 64 -7.47 2.67 -2.30
C ALA A 64 -8.32 2.63 -3.58
N SER A 65 -9.55 3.10 -3.49
CA SER A 65 -10.48 3.09 -4.62
C SER A 65 -11.08 4.49 -4.85
N THR A 66 -10.99 4.97 -6.07
CA THR A 66 -11.66 6.21 -6.49
C THR A 66 -13.17 6.02 -6.73
N LYS A 67 -13.64 4.77 -6.71
CA LYS A 67 -15.05 4.42 -6.87
C LYS A 67 -15.80 4.33 -5.54
N GLU A 68 -15.07 4.09 -4.44
CA GLU A 68 -15.66 4.06 -3.11
C GLU A 68 -15.96 5.51 -2.66
N LYS A 69 -17.17 5.75 -2.17
CA LYS A 69 -17.63 7.08 -1.75
C LYS A 69 -17.98 7.14 -0.26
N ASP A 70 -18.40 6.01 0.29
CA ASP A 70 -19.02 5.96 1.61
C ASP A 70 -18.05 5.54 2.70
N LYS A 71 -17.09 4.66 2.36
CA LYS A 71 -16.18 4.08 3.34
C LYS A 71 -14.82 4.77 3.30
N MET A 72 -14.68 5.79 4.12
CA MET A 72 -13.41 6.47 4.36
C MET A 72 -12.57 5.72 5.42
N PHE A 73 -11.39 6.23 5.71
CA PHE A 73 -10.49 5.61 6.68
C PHE A 73 -11.08 5.47 8.08
N ASP A 74 -11.84 6.44 8.54
CA ASP A 74 -12.47 6.43 9.87
C ASP A 74 -13.36 5.20 10.08
N TYR A 75 -14.08 4.75 9.03
CA TYR A 75 -14.89 3.54 9.09
C TYR A 75 -14.08 2.30 9.52
N TYR A 76 -12.84 2.18 9.03
CA TYR A 76 -11.99 1.02 9.32
C TYR A 76 -11.12 1.22 10.57
N LEU A 77 -10.75 2.45 10.89
CA LEU A 77 -9.78 2.77 11.93
C LEU A 77 -10.38 2.97 13.32
N GLN A 78 -11.70 2.98 13.45
CA GLN A 78 -12.38 2.98 14.77
C GLN A 78 -11.88 1.83 15.66
N ASN A 79 -11.52 0.70 15.07
CA ASN A 79 -11.04 -0.50 15.76
C ASN A 79 -9.56 -0.81 15.45
N ILE A 80 -8.76 0.18 15.10
CA ILE A 80 -7.36 -0.04 14.66
C ILE A 80 -6.51 -0.79 15.68
N ASN A 81 -6.81 -0.62 16.96
CA ASN A 81 -6.10 -1.30 18.06
C ASN A 81 -6.29 -2.83 18.06
N ASN A 82 -7.31 -3.32 17.37
CA ASN A 82 -7.58 -4.75 17.22
C ASN A 82 -6.76 -5.39 16.08
N TYR A 83 -6.07 -4.56 15.27
CA TYR A 83 -5.29 -5.03 14.13
C TYR A 83 -3.80 -4.99 14.43
N ALA A 84 -3.15 -6.15 14.41
CA ALA A 84 -1.69 -6.25 14.51
C ALA A 84 -1.02 -6.00 13.16
N LYS A 85 -1.70 -6.36 12.06
CA LYS A 85 -1.16 -6.27 10.71
C LYS A 85 -2.20 -5.74 9.73
N ILE A 86 -1.85 -4.64 9.07
CA ILE A 86 -2.70 -3.99 8.07
C ILE A 86 -1.96 -3.98 6.73
N ILE A 87 -2.64 -4.35 5.66
CA ILE A 87 -2.15 -4.18 4.28
C ILE A 87 -2.97 -3.08 3.61
N MET A 88 -2.27 -2.11 3.04
CA MET A 88 -2.86 -1.06 2.23
C MET A 88 -2.31 -1.12 0.81
N VAL A 89 -3.19 -1.31 -0.17
CA VAL A 89 -2.83 -1.29 -1.60
C VAL A 89 -3.12 0.09 -2.17
N VAL A 90 -2.10 0.68 -2.80
CA VAL A 90 -2.21 1.91 -3.59
C VAL A 90 -1.88 1.55 -5.03
N GLY A 91 -2.72 1.95 -5.97
CA GLY A 91 -2.56 1.62 -7.38
C GLY A 91 -1.45 2.43 -8.07
N PRO A 92 -1.05 2.04 -9.29
CA PRO A 92 -0.13 2.81 -10.12
C PRO A 92 -0.79 4.09 -10.66
N GLU A 93 -0.02 4.92 -11.37
CA GLU A 93 -0.50 6.17 -11.98
C GLU A 93 -1.67 5.96 -12.94
N GLY A 94 -1.72 4.81 -13.62
CA GLY A 94 -2.85 4.41 -14.48
C GLY A 94 -4.07 3.90 -13.71
N GLY A 95 -4.02 3.90 -12.37
CA GLY A 95 -5.05 3.37 -11.48
C GLY A 95 -5.07 1.83 -11.46
N ILE A 96 -5.90 1.30 -10.58
CA ILE A 96 -6.19 -0.13 -10.50
C ILE A 96 -7.28 -0.45 -11.53
N SER A 97 -7.10 -1.52 -12.33
CA SER A 97 -8.14 -1.94 -13.27
C SER A 97 -9.34 -2.53 -12.52
N ASP A 98 -10.53 -2.50 -13.14
CA ASP A 98 -11.75 -3.04 -12.54
C ASP A 98 -11.59 -4.51 -12.15
N ARG A 99 -10.90 -5.28 -13.01
CA ARG A 99 -10.61 -6.69 -12.77
C ARG A 99 -9.69 -6.93 -11.58
N GLU A 100 -8.65 -6.09 -11.44
CA GLU A 100 -7.71 -6.18 -10.32
C GLU A 100 -8.37 -5.78 -9.01
N GLU A 101 -9.17 -4.71 -9.03
CA GLU A 101 -9.90 -4.25 -7.85
C GLU A 101 -10.93 -5.29 -7.40
N GLU A 102 -11.69 -5.86 -8.35
CA GLU A 102 -12.63 -6.94 -8.05
C GLU A 102 -11.92 -8.19 -7.53
N PHE A 103 -10.78 -8.56 -8.14
CA PHE A 103 -9.97 -9.68 -7.67
C PHE A 103 -9.48 -9.48 -6.23
N LEU A 104 -9.03 -8.27 -5.87
CA LEU A 104 -8.65 -7.92 -4.50
C LEU A 104 -9.85 -8.04 -3.56
N CYS A 105 -11.01 -7.47 -3.93
CA CYS A 105 -12.21 -7.54 -3.09
C CYS A 105 -12.69 -8.98 -2.86
N ASN A 106 -12.62 -9.83 -3.88
CA ASN A 106 -12.94 -11.27 -3.76
C ASN A 106 -11.93 -12.04 -2.87
N ASN A 107 -10.79 -11.42 -2.54
CA ASN A 107 -9.77 -11.94 -1.64
C ASN A 107 -9.66 -11.12 -0.33
N ASN A 108 -10.80 -10.63 0.17
CA ASN A 108 -10.95 -9.96 1.46
C ASN A 108 -10.28 -8.59 1.57
N TYR A 109 -10.00 -7.90 0.45
CA TYR A 109 -9.64 -6.50 0.48
C TYR A 109 -10.89 -5.63 0.50
N ASN A 110 -10.90 -4.64 1.36
CA ASN A 110 -11.98 -3.67 1.46
C ASN A 110 -11.59 -2.39 0.72
N ARG A 111 -12.51 -1.84 -0.07
CA ARG A 111 -12.32 -0.53 -0.69
C ARG A 111 -12.30 0.54 0.37
N VAL A 112 -11.39 1.49 0.22
CA VAL A 112 -11.35 2.69 1.07
C VAL A 112 -11.26 3.94 0.19
N SER A 113 -12.11 4.91 0.49
CA SER A 113 -12.11 6.24 -0.15
C SER A 113 -11.07 7.14 0.55
N PHE A 114 -10.36 7.93 -0.25
CA PHE A 114 -9.48 9.01 0.24
C PHE A 114 -10.17 10.38 0.17
N GLY A 115 -11.50 10.40 0.02
CA GLY A 115 -12.32 11.59 -0.15
C GLY A 115 -12.55 11.90 -1.64
N ASP A 116 -12.99 13.13 -1.91
CA ASP A 116 -13.40 13.54 -3.26
C ASP A 116 -12.23 13.83 -4.21
N LEU A 117 -11.02 13.94 -3.68
CA LEU A 117 -9.83 14.28 -4.46
C LEU A 117 -9.09 13.02 -4.92
N ILE A 118 -8.65 13.04 -6.18
CA ILE A 118 -7.76 12.00 -6.70
C ILE A 118 -6.32 12.41 -6.43
N PHE A 119 -5.63 11.64 -5.60
CA PHE A 119 -4.21 11.87 -5.29
C PHE A 119 -3.30 11.21 -6.32
N ARG A 120 -2.12 11.79 -6.53
CA ARG A 120 -1.01 11.09 -7.16
C ARG A 120 -0.58 9.91 -6.28
N VAL A 121 0.05 8.89 -6.89
CA VAL A 121 0.42 7.63 -6.21
C VAL A 121 1.25 7.89 -4.95
N GLU A 122 2.29 8.71 -5.07
CA GLU A 122 3.16 9.08 -3.95
C GLU A 122 2.39 9.79 -2.85
N THR A 123 1.49 10.72 -3.21
CA THR A 123 0.65 11.44 -2.24
C THR A 123 -0.33 10.51 -1.54
N ALA A 124 -0.95 9.59 -2.29
CA ALA A 124 -1.86 8.59 -1.73
C ALA A 124 -1.16 7.68 -0.72
N ALA A 125 0.07 7.25 -1.03
CA ALA A 125 0.86 6.42 -0.12
C ALA A 125 1.25 7.16 1.16
N ILE A 126 1.69 8.43 1.04
CA ILE A 126 2.04 9.29 2.19
C ILE A 126 0.79 9.58 3.03
N TYR A 127 -0.34 9.89 2.40
CA TYR A 127 -1.61 10.15 3.08
C TYR A 127 -2.05 8.94 3.90
N ALA A 128 -2.06 7.76 3.31
CA ALA A 128 -2.40 6.53 4.02
C ALA A 128 -1.44 6.25 5.20
N ALA A 129 -0.12 6.35 4.96
CA ALA A 129 0.88 6.15 6.00
C ALA A 129 0.74 7.14 7.16
N SER A 130 0.43 8.41 6.87
CA SER A 130 0.21 9.45 7.88
C SER A 130 -1.01 9.15 8.75
N ILE A 131 -2.10 8.69 8.14
CA ILE A 131 -3.31 8.31 8.87
C ILE A 131 -3.03 7.11 9.79
N PHE A 132 -2.40 6.05 9.29
CA PHE A 132 -2.05 4.90 10.12
C PHE A 132 -1.11 5.27 11.26
N ASN A 133 -0.14 6.15 11.02
CA ASN A 133 0.76 6.64 12.07
C ASN A 133 -0.02 7.43 13.12
N PHE A 134 -0.91 8.33 12.72
CA PHE A 134 -1.71 9.15 13.64
C PHE A 134 -2.61 8.29 14.54
N TYR A 135 -3.32 7.32 13.98
CA TYR A 135 -4.18 6.43 14.75
C TYR A 135 -3.38 5.40 15.56
N GLY A 136 -2.27 4.89 15.04
CA GLY A 136 -1.41 3.94 15.73
C GLY A 136 -0.60 4.55 16.88
N SER A 137 -0.28 5.84 16.83
CA SER A 137 0.46 6.54 17.90
C SER A 137 -0.40 6.91 19.11
N LYS A 138 -1.70 6.71 19.05
CA LYS A 138 -2.61 6.89 20.18
C LYS A 138 -2.65 5.70 21.15
N ARG A 139 -1.72 4.74 20.98
CA ARG A 139 -1.56 3.58 21.85
C ARG A 139 -0.82 3.93 23.13
#